data_254ee9cab2a8dc9c6170eef717f76cac
#
_entry.id   254ee9cab2a8dc9c6170eef717f76cac
#
_cell.length_a   1.000
_cell.length_b   1.000
_cell.length_c   1.000
_cell.angle_alpha   90.00
_cell.angle_beta   90.00
_cell.angle_gamma   90.00
#
_symmetry.space_group_name_H-M   'P 1'
#
loop_
_entity.id
_entity.type
_entity.pdbx_description
1 polymer ?
#
loop_
_entity_poly.entity_id
_entity_poly.type
_entity_poly.pdbx_seq_one_letter_code
_entity_poly.pdbx_strand_id
1 'polypeptide(L)'
;MSDNFFAELKTYAINTPHIESVIIVGSYARGTNKESSDLDIVIITSDTSEMIENQSFTRKFGEVYRRQTEYYGACTSVRAWYADGKEVEFGIVAPPGLQSL
;
A
#
# COMPACT_ATOMS: atom_id res chain seq x y z
N MET A 1 6.15 -1.04 15.35
CA MET A 1 5.03 -0.58 14.49
C MET A 1 3.80 -0.40 15.34
N SER A 2 3.14 0.71 15.16
CA SER A 2 1.91 1.00 15.89
C SER A 2 0.76 0.15 15.34
N ASP A 3 -0.10 -0.34 16.23
CA ASP A 3 -1.30 -1.08 15.80
C ASP A 3 -2.26 -0.20 15.02
N ASN A 4 -2.11 1.12 15.15
CA ASN A 4 -2.97 2.07 14.44
C ASN A 4 -2.84 1.98 12.92
N PHE A 5 -1.71 1.53 12.41
CA PHE A 5 -1.51 1.47 10.98
C PHE A 5 -2.56 0.59 10.29
N PHE A 6 -2.81 -0.61 10.83
CA PHE A 6 -3.78 -1.51 10.21
C PHE A 6 -5.20 -1.00 10.33
N ALA A 7 -5.52 -0.35 11.46
CA ALA A 7 -6.83 0.27 11.63
C ALA A 7 -7.02 1.42 10.66
N GLU A 8 -5.99 2.24 10.47
CA GLU A 8 -6.03 3.34 9.52
C GLU A 8 -6.15 2.84 8.08
N LEU A 9 -5.43 1.77 7.75
CA LEU A 9 -5.49 1.17 6.43
C LEU A 9 -6.90 0.65 6.12
N LYS A 10 -7.51 -0.01 7.09
CA LYS A 10 -8.87 -0.52 6.94
C LYS A 10 -9.86 0.63 6.72
N THR A 11 -9.75 1.67 7.53
CA THR A 11 -10.62 2.84 7.40
C THR A 11 -10.46 3.51 6.05
N TYR A 12 -9.22 3.66 5.60
CA TYR A 12 -8.94 4.24 4.30
C TYR A 12 -9.58 3.41 3.17
N ALA A 13 -9.42 2.09 3.22
CA ALA A 13 -9.97 1.22 2.19
C ALA A 13 -11.50 1.28 2.15
N ILE A 14 -12.14 1.27 3.32
CA ILE A 14 -13.60 1.32 3.41
C ILE A 14 -14.12 2.63 2.85
N ASN A 15 -13.42 3.73 3.10
CA ASN A 15 -13.87 5.06 2.69
C ASN A 15 -13.43 5.47 1.28
N THR A 16 -12.74 4.59 0.56
CA THR A 16 -12.24 4.89 -0.78
C THR A 16 -12.92 3.96 -1.78
N PRO A 17 -13.95 4.44 -2.49
CA PRO A 17 -14.80 3.56 -3.33
C PRO A 17 -14.06 2.78 -4.41
N HIS A 18 -12.98 3.31 -4.95
CA HIS A 18 -12.26 2.62 -6.02
C HIS A 18 -11.32 1.53 -5.51
N ILE A 19 -11.16 1.37 -4.20
CA ILE A 19 -10.35 0.28 -3.64
C ILE A 19 -11.25 -0.92 -3.43
N GLU A 20 -10.90 -2.05 -4.06
CA GLU A 20 -11.69 -3.27 -3.95
C GLU A 20 -11.17 -4.19 -2.88
N SER A 21 -9.86 -4.25 -2.69
CA SER A 21 -9.25 -5.13 -1.69
C SER A 21 -7.91 -4.60 -1.25
N VAL A 22 -7.54 -4.93 -0.02
CA VAL A 22 -6.20 -4.67 0.51
C VAL A 22 -5.70 -5.97 1.09
N ILE A 23 -4.52 -6.40 0.66
CA ILE A 23 -3.94 -7.66 1.07
C ILE A 23 -2.59 -7.42 1.72
N ILE A 24 -2.39 -7.97 2.91
CA ILE A 24 -1.10 -7.89 3.59
C ILE A 24 -0.29 -9.11 3.18
N VAL A 25 0.91 -8.88 2.67
CA VAL A 25 1.77 -9.94 2.17
C VAL A 25 3.13 -9.88 2.87
N GLY A 26 4.01 -10.80 2.55
CA GLY A 26 5.36 -10.81 3.09
C GLY A 26 5.43 -11.35 4.51
N SER A 27 6.41 -10.90 5.28
CA SER A 27 6.68 -11.46 6.60
C SER A 27 5.55 -11.24 7.59
N TYR A 28 4.82 -10.13 7.46
CA TYR A 28 3.68 -9.87 8.34
C TYR A 28 2.58 -10.89 8.13
N ALA A 29 2.31 -11.24 6.86
CA ALA A 29 1.27 -12.22 6.55
C ALA A 29 1.64 -13.60 7.08
N ARG A 30 2.94 -13.93 7.11
CA ARG A 30 3.40 -15.22 7.58
C ARG A 30 3.64 -15.28 9.10
N GLY A 31 3.46 -14.15 9.78
CA GLY A 31 3.72 -14.10 11.21
C GLY A 31 5.19 -14.17 11.59
N THR A 32 6.09 -13.90 10.65
CA THR A 32 7.53 -13.94 10.88
C THR A 32 8.16 -12.56 10.95
N ASN A 33 7.32 -11.54 11.04
CA ASN A 33 7.79 -10.15 11.04
C ASN A 33 8.65 -9.86 12.27
N LYS A 34 9.61 -8.98 12.07
CA LYS A 34 10.42 -8.40 13.13
C LYS A 34 10.11 -6.93 13.22
N GLU A 35 10.53 -6.30 14.31
CA GLU A 35 10.27 -4.89 14.52
C GLU A 35 10.76 -4.03 13.35
N SER A 36 11.88 -4.41 12.74
CA SER A 36 12.45 -3.67 11.62
C SER A 36 11.98 -4.16 10.26
N SER A 37 11.04 -5.10 10.21
CA SER A 37 10.55 -5.63 8.95
C SER A 37 9.73 -4.59 8.20
N ASP A 38 9.88 -4.57 6.88
CA ASP A 38 9.06 -3.74 6.01
C ASP A 38 7.65 -4.32 5.93
N LEU A 39 6.68 -3.44 5.77
CA LEU A 39 5.31 -3.87 5.51
C LEU A 39 5.09 -3.95 4.01
N ASP A 40 4.58 -5.07 3.54
CA ASP A 40 4.21 -5.26 2.14
C ASP A 40 2.71 -5.38 2.03
N ILE A 41 2.11 -4.49 1.26
CA ILE A 41 0.66 -4.41 1.10
C ILE A 41 0.33 -4.35 -0.38
N VAL A 42 -0.69 -5.10 -0.80
CA VAL A 42 -1.19 -5.02 -2.17
C VAL A 42 -2.57 -4.36 -2.12
N ILE A 43 -2.75 -3.32 -2.91
CA ILE A 43 -4.01 -2.61 -3.05
C ILE A 43 -4.58 -2.90 -4.42
N ILE A 44 -5.76 -3.52 -4.46
CA ILE A 44 -6.47 -3.79 -5.71
C ILE A 44 -7.48 -2.66 -5.89
N THR A 45 -7.30 -1.88 -6.94
CA THR A 45 -8.11 -0.70 -7.17
C THR A 45 -8.49 -0.55 -8.64
N SER A 46 -9.69 -0.04 -8.89
CA SER A 46 -10.15 0.26 -10.24
C SER A 46 -9.52 1.55 -10.79
N ASP A 47 -8.83 2.32 -9.95
CA ASP A 47 -8.24 3.60 -10.37
C ASP A 47 -6.74 3.63 -10.04
N THR A 48 -5.99 2.74 -10.70
CA THR A 48 -4.55 2.63 -10.48
C THR A 48 -3.82 3.92 -10.88
N SER A 49 -4.24 4.55 -11.96
CA SER A 49 -3.58 5.77 -12.45
C SER A 49 -3.62 6.89 -11.41
N GLU A 50 -4.78 7.10 -10.78
CA GLU A 50 -4.91 8.14 -9.78
C GLU A 50 -3.99 7.88 -8.60
N MET A 51 -3.92 6.65 -8.12
CA MET A 51 -3.10 6.32 -6.96
C MET A 51 -1.60 6.43 -7.28
N ILE A 52 -1.21 6.11 -8.51
CA ILE A 52 0.18 6.17 -8.92
C ILE A 52 0.63 7.61 -9.15
N GLU A 53 -0.22 8.42 -9.77
CA GLU A 53 0.11 9.81 -10.07
C GLU A 53 0.00 10.68 -8.83
N ASN A 54 -1.04 10.49 -8.03
CA ASN A 54 -1.25 11.25 -6.81
C ASN A 54 -1.02 10.34 -5.62
N GLN A 55 0.20 10.34 -5.11
CA GLN A 55 0.58 9.43 -4.03
C GLN A 55 0.30 10.00 -2.65
N SER A 56 -0.61 10.97 -2.56
CA SER A 56 -0.94 11.58 -1.27
C SER A 56 -1.58 10.58 -0.29
N PHE A 57 -2.12 9.46 -0.78
CA PHE A 57 -2.69 8.45 0.10
C PHE A 57 -1.65 7.94 1.11
N THR A 58 -0.38 7.95 0.74
CA THR A 58 0.66 7.48 1.65
C THR A 58 0.75 8.31 2.92
N ARG A 59 0.34 9.58 2.85
CA ARG A 59 0.39 10.49 4.00
C ARG A 59 -0.71 10.23 5.01
N LYS A 60 -1.70 9.42 4.67
CA LYS A 60 -2.77 9.07 5.59
C LYS A 60 -2.28 8.19 6.74
N PHE A 61 -1.10 7.62 6.61
CA PHE A 61 -0.56 6.66 7.57
C PHE A 61 0.62 7.21 8.37
N GLY A 62 0.95 8.48 8.17
CA GLY A 62 2.03 9.11 8.90
C GLY A 62 2.78 10.11 8.04
N GLU A 63 3.78 10.73 8.64
CA GLU A 63 4.60 11.71 7.94
C GLU A 63 5.61 10.99 7.05
N VAL A 64 5.52 11.22 5.74
CA VAL A 64 6.39 10.60 4.75
C VAL A 64 7.56 11.52 4.46
N TYR A 65 8.80 11.03 4.59
CA TYR A 65 9.96 11.83 4.25
C TYR A 65 10.61 11.39 2.93
N ARG A 66 10.22 10.22 2.41
CA ARG A 66 10.75 9.72 1.14
C ARG A 66 9.77 8.76 0.49
N ARG A 67 9.68 8.80 -0.84
CA ARG A 67 8.91 7.84 -1.62
C ARG A 67 9.70 7.38 -2.81
N GLN A 68 9.43 6.16 -3.27
CA GLN A 68 10.06 5.63 -4.47
C GLN A 68 9.02 4.80 -5.22
N THR A 69 8.91 5.02 -6.52
CA THR A 69 7.95 4.30 -7.35
C THR A 69 8.71 3.39 -8.31
N GLU A 70 8.29 2.14 -8.40
CA GLU A 70 8.88 1.18 -9.31
C GLU A 70 7.78 0.46 -10.08
N TYR A 71 8.01 0.26 -11.37
CA TYR A 71 7.01 -0.31 -12.26
C TYR A 71 7.38 -1.77 -12.58
N TYR A 72 6.50 -2.69 -12.24
CA TYR A 72 6.70 -4.12 -12.44
C TYR A 72 5.57 -4.69 -13.30
N GLY A 73 5.37 -4.14 -14.50
CA GLY A 73 4.31 -4.60 -15.38
C GLY A 73 2.92 -4.30 -14.81
N ALA A 74 2.17 -5.33 -14.47
CA ALA A 74 0.80 -5.17 -13.95
C ALA A 74 0.75 -4.60 -12.53
N CYS A 75 1.87 -4.57 -11.84
CA CYS A 75 1.94 -4.04 -10.48
C CYS A 75 2.88 -2.84 -10.43
N THR A 76 2.45 -1.76 -9.83
CA THR A 76 3.31 -0.60 -9.58
C THR A 76 3.52 -0.50 -8.08
N SER A 77 4.78 -0.46 -7.67
CA SER A 77 5.15 -0.40 -6.26
C SER A 77 5.43 1.04 -5.87
N VAL A 78 4.74 1.51 -4.84
CA VAL A 78 5.00 2.81 -4.22
C VAL A 78 5.52 2.51 -2.82
N ARG A 79 6.79 2.79 -2.59
CA ARG A 79 7.41 2.57 -1.28
C ARG A 79 7.49 3.91 -0.56
N ALA A 80 7.08 3.92 0.70
CA ALA A 80 7.09 5.13 1.52
C ALA A 80 7.88 4.88 2.79
N TRP A 81 8.74 5.84 3.13
CA TRP A 81 9.50 5.84 4.37
C TRP A 81 8.92 6.91 5.28
N TYR A 82 8.56 6.52 6.49
CA TYR A 82 7.86 7.37 7.44
C TYR A 82 8.79 7.87 8.54
N ALA A 83 8.45 9.04 9.08
CA ALA A 83 9.26 9.67 10.11
C ALA A 83 9.35 8.84 11.39
N ASP A 84 8.37 7.97 11.65
CA ASP A 84 8.38 7.10 12.82
C ASP A 84 9.23 5.84 12.63
N GLY A 85 9.86 5.69 11.47
CA GLY A 85 10.76 4.59 11.20
C GLY A 85 10.15 3.44 10.41
N LYS A 86 8.83 3.44 10.20
CA LYS A 86 8.25 2.34 9.41
C LYS A 86 8.49 2.57 7.92
N GLU A 87 8.53 1.47 7.20
CA GLU A 87 8.68 1.48 5.76
C GLU A 87 7.59 0.59 5.19
N VAL A 88 6.82 1.12 4.25
CA VAL A 88 5.67 0.41 3.68
C VAL A 88 5.78 0.39 2.17
N GLU A 89 5.63 -0.79 1.58
CA GLU A 89 5.56 -0.93 0.13
C GLU A 89 4.12 -1.20 -0.26
N PHE A 90 3.55 -0.29 -1.04
CA PHE A 90 2.18 -0.40 -1.54
C PHE A 90 2.23 -0.88 -2.98
N GLY A 91 1.82 -2.12 -3.23
CA GLY A 91 1.70 -2.64 -4.59
C GLY A 91 0.32 -2.29 -5.13
N ILE A 92 0.29 -1.50 -6.18
CA ILE A 92 -0.96 -1.02 -6.78
C ILE A 92 -1.27 -1.86 -8.00
N VAL A 93 -2.41 -2.56 -7.99
CA VAL A 93 -2.80 -3.43 -9.12
C VAL A 93 -4.27 -3.22 -9.45
N ALA A 94 -4.60 -3.44 -10.73
CA ALA A 94 -5.98 -3.40 -11.19
C ALA A 94 -6.67 -4.72 -10.90
N PRO A 95 -8.01 -4.71 -10.74
CA PRO A 95 -8.74 -5.97 -10.58
C PRO A 95 -8.58 -6.86 -11.80
N PRO A 96 -8.55 -8.19 -11.61
CA PRO A 96 -8.31 -9.12 -12.74
C PRO A 96 -9.24 -8.93 -13.92
N GLY A 97 -10.48 -8.55 -13.68
CA GLY A 97 -11.43 -8.35 -14.77
C GLY A 97 -11.11 -7.18 -15.68
N LEU A 98 -10.29 -6.24 -15.23
CA LEU A 98 -9.91 -5.07 -16.03
C LEU A 98 -8.60 -5.29 -16.78
N GLN A 99 -7.92 -6.40 -16.55
CA GLN A 99 -6.63 -6.67 -17.16
C GLN A 99 -6.72 -7.50 -18.42
N SER A 100 -7.86 -8.08 -18.71
CA SER A 100 -8.00 -9.04 -19.79
C SER A 100 -8.08 -8.40 -21.17
N LEU A 101 -8.12 -7.13 -21.21
CA LEU A 101 -8.18 -6.40 -22.48
C LEU A 101 -6.78 -6.10 -23.00
#